data_1e507513327980b850ea3e911ddf5ff6
#
_entry.id   1e507513327980b850ea3e911ddf5ff6
#
_cell.length_a   1.000
_cell.length_b   1.000
_cell.length_c   1.000
_cell.angle_alpha   90.00
_cell.angle_beta   90.00
_cell.angle_gamma   90.00
#
_symmetry.space_group_name_H-M   'P 1'
#
loop_
_entity.id
_entity.type
_entity.pdbx_description
1 polymer ?
#
loop_
_entity_poly.entity_id
_entity_poly.type
_entity_poly.pdbx_seq_one_letter_code
_entity_poly.pdbx_strand_id
1 'polypeptide(L)'
;MAFRTANDLDMDLTRRSLLRGGLLGGLGAASLAAPMGRMAFAQDAMDHWPTVRTTVNGYVDSGKVANMLAVLGFGTAEPEVIGKGKLAIGARGDADIDSLYRIYSMTKPVTGMAAMILIDEGKLGLDQPVSEILPAFKDMQVQKTYDGSLTDLEPANAPITMRNLLTHTAGLGYNIVQKGPIAAEYTRRGVVPGQVSRLPIPGLSRGTSAPSLTVFADRLAELPLVLQPGTRWSYSVGLDLMGRVIEVASGQSFDSFLQDRIFAPTGMDSTWFTVPESEIGRLTTNYGVLAGNLIPIDPARSSIYLDPPPFAFGGAGLVSSPRDYDRFLMMLLNLGEIDGTRVMSEAAVRLGTSNLLPESASVKGTWVEGQGFGAGGRVSDGAYGWGGAAGTVGFVHYPSKLRGGLYTQYMPAEAYPIQRGFPEIVMKDLAAHMGMHKAA
;
A
#
# COMPACT_ATOMS: atom_id res chain seq x y z
N MET A 1 12.77 -47.12 -7.01
CA MET A 1 12.24 -46.72 -5.68
C MET A 1 11.33 -45.52 -5.88
N ALA A 2 10.04 -45.73 -5.72
CA ALA A 2 9.01 -44.75 -6.02
C ALA A 2 8.71 -43.93 -4.76
N PHE A 3 8.74 -42.62 -4.88
CA PHE A 3 8.25 -41.72 -3.83
C PHE A 3 6.74 -41.46 -4.06
N ARG A 4 5.94 -41.81 -3.06
CA ARG A 4 4.51 -41.60 -3.00
C ARG A 4 4.23 -40.12 -2.69
N THR A 5 3.35 -39.54 -3.48
CA THR A 5 2.64 -38.28 -3.26
C THR A 5 1.61 -38.45 -2.14
N ALA A 6 1.59 -37.53 -1.18
CA ALA A 6 0.50 -37.40 -0.23
C ALA A 6 -0.44 -36.30 -0.73
N ASN A 7 -1.57 -36.72 -1.26
CA ASN A 7 -2.77 -35.92 -1.47
C ASN A 7 -3.81 -36.31 -0.40
N ASP A 8 -4.73 -35.38 -0.17
CA ASP A 8 -6.03 -35.51 0.50
C ASP A 8 -6.07 -35.28 2.03
N LEU A 9 -6.44 -34.05 2.37
CA LEU A 9 -7.38 -33.75 3.44
C LEU A 9 -8.25 -32.55 3.00
N ASP A 10 -9.23 -32.87 2.17
CA ASP A 10 -10.41 -32.03 1.94
C ASP A 10 -11.31 -32.13 3.16
N MET A 11 -11.53 -31.05 3.90
CA MET A 11 -12.61 -30.99 4.90
C MET A 11 -13.68 -30.02 4.39
N ASP A 12 -14.65 -30.59 3.70
CA ASP A 12 -15.91 -29.98 3.32
C ASP A 12 -16.78 -29.72 4.56
N LEU A 13 -16.85 -28.49 5.04
CA LEU A 13 -17.82 -28.05 6.03
C LEU A 13 -19.04 -27.47 5.29
N THR A 14 -19.99 -28.36 4.93
CA THR A 14 -21.25 -27.96 4.32
C THR A 14 -22.26 -27.50 5.35
N ARG A 15 -23.07 -26.48 5.01
CA ARG A 15 -24.19 -25.89 5.78
C ARG A 15 -25.29 -26.90 6.26
N ARG A 16 -25.11 -28.20 6.09
CA ARG A 16 -26.12 -29.23 6.43
C ARG A 16 -26.01 -29.83 7.81
N SER A 17 -24.98 -29.57 8.59
CA SER A 17 -24.81 -30.15 9.93
C SER A 17 -25.48 -29.37 11.08
N LEU A 18 -26.10 -28.20 10.80
CA LEU A 18 -26.73 -27.34 11.82
C LEU A 18 -28.25 -27.46 11.95
N LEU A 19 -28.91 -28.39 11.22
CA LEU A 19 -30.37 -28.53 11.22
C LEU A 19 -30.89 -29.94 11.63
N ARG A 20 -30.22 -30.68 12.50
CA ARG A 20 -30.76 -31.92 13.07
C ARG A 20 -30.56 -31.99 14.58
N GLY A 21 -31.46 -31.33 15.29
CA GLY A 21 -31.53 -31.45 16.76
C GLY A 21 -32.67 -30.63 17.33
N GLY A 22 -33.92 -31.10 17.21
CA GLY A 22 -34.99 -30.42 17.89
C GLY A 22 -36.39 -30.71 17.36
N LEU A 23 -36.91 -31.88 17.64
CA LEU A 23 -38.36 -32.15 17.64
C LEU A 23 -38.62 -33.38 18.53
N LEU A 24 -39.17 -33.12 19.71
CA LEU A 24 -40.17 -33.98 20.35
C LEU A 24 -40.48 -33.48 21.77
N GLY A 25 -41.75 -33.23 22.04
CA GLY A 25 -42.28 -33.09 23.41
C GLY A 25 -43.21 -31.90 23.59
N GLY A 26 -44.48 -32.07 23.25
CA GLY A 26 -45.53 -31.11 23.54
C GLY A 26 -46.22 -31.36 24.88
N LEU A 27 -47.07 -30.41 25.26
CA LEU A 27 -48.18 -30.37 26.19
C LEU A 27 -48.02 -29.47 27.45
N GLY A 28 -48.68 -28.33 27.38
CA GLY A 28 -49.63 -27.83 28.34
C GLY A 28 -49.16 -27.20 29.65
N ALA A 29 -49.27 -25.89 29.75
CA ALA A 29 -50.04 -25.16 30.77
C ALA A 29 -49.81 -23.67 30.68
N ALA A 30 -50.91 -22.94 30.65
CA ALA A 30 -50.93 -21.45 30.72
C ALA A 30 -50.65 -21.02 32.16
N SER A 31 -49.79 -19.99 32.37
CA SER A 31 -49.92 -19.03 33.46
C SER A 31 -48.90 -17.90 33.39
N LEU A 32 -49.45 -16.67 33.42
CA LEU A 32 -48.92 -15.44 34.00
C LEU A 32 -47.61 -14.86 33.44
N ALA A 33 -47.84 -13.82 32.62
CA ALA A 33 -46.83 -12.88 32.17
C ALA A 33 -46.19 -12.09 33.34
N ALA A 34 -44.89 -12.24 33.51
CA ALA A 34 -44.02 -11.24 34.10
C ALA A 34 -42.97 -10.90 33.08
N PRO A 35 -42.55 -9.64 32.90
CA PRO A 35 -41.51 -9.29 31.95
C PRO A 35 -40.17 -9.76 32.53
N MET A 36 -39.76 -10.95 32.16
CA MET A 36 -38.35 -11.36 32.35
C MET A 36 -37.51 -10.53 31.40
N GLY A 37 -36.71 -9.64 32.02
CA GLY A 37 -35.65 -8.92 31.32
C GLY A 37 -34.83 -9.91 30.46
N ARG A 38 -34.64 -9.57 29.22
CA ARG A 38 -33.63 -10.19 28.38
C ARG A 38 -32.29 -10.07 29.09
N MET A 39 -31.88 -11.09 29.84
CA MET A 39 -30.47 -11.32 30.09
C MET A 39 -29.86 -11.59 28.70
N ALA A 40 -29.31 -10.55 28.12
CA ALA A 40 -28.34 -10.71 27.06
C ALA A 40 -27.18 -11.47 27.70
N PHE A 41 -27.07 -12.74 27.41
CA PHE A 41 -25.78 -13.43 27.54
C PHE A 41 -24.87 -12.67 26.58
N ALA A 42 -24.10 -11.72 27.12
CA ALA A 42 -22.90 -11.25 26.45
C ALA A 42 -22.04 -12.51 26.31
N GLN A 43 -22.14 -13.17 25.16
CA GLN A 43 -21.10 -14.06 24.69
C GLN A 43 -19.89 -13.14 24.64
N ASP A 44 -18.92 -13.30 25.53
CA ASP A 44 -17.63 -12.63 25.46
C ASP A 44 -17.07 -12.97 24.10
N ALA A 45 -17.27 -12.05 23.12
CA ALA A 45 -16.66 -12.16 21.82
C ALA A 45 -15.16 -12.12 22.09
N MET A 46 -14.50 -13.25 21.89
CA MET A 46 -13.07 -13.39 22.12
C MET A 46 -12.37 -12.32 21.30
N ASP A 47 -11.66 -11.39 21.95
CA ASP A 47 -10.90 -10.35 21.25
C ASP A 47 -9.75 -11.03 20.51
N HIS A 48 -9.86 -11.12 19.20
CA HIS A 48 -8.86 -11.75 18.35
C HIS A 48 -7.57 -10.94 18.27
N TRP A 49 -7.63 -9.64 18.56
CA TRP A 49 -6.56 -8.67 18.32
C TRP A 49 -6.21 -7.83 19.54
N PRO A 50 -5.92 -8.44 20.71
CA PRO A 50 -5.70 -7.69 21.97
C PRO A 50 -4.44 -6.80 21.92
N THR A 51 -3.35 -7.26 21.29
CA THR A 51 -2.11 -6.47 21.15
C THR A 51 -2.31 -5.32 20.18
N VAL A 52 -3.00 -5.56 19.06
CA VAL A 52 -3.37 -4.50 18.10
C VAL A 52 -4.22 -3.44 18.79
N ARG A 53 -5.27 -3.81 19.52
CA ARG A 53 -6.16 -2.90 20.23
C ARG A 53 -5.42 -2.07 21.27
N THR A 54 -4.57 -2.72 22.08
CA THR A 54 -3.74 -2.02 23.06
C THR A 54 -2.81 -1.02 22.40
N THR A 55 -2.23 -1.40 21.26
CA THR A 55 -1.33 -0.52 20.48
C THR A 55 -2.07 0.68 19.94
N VAL A 56 -3.20 0.48 19.25
CA VAL A 56 -4.04 1.56 18.70
C VAL A 56 -4.44 2.54 19.79
N ASN A 57 -4.97 2.03 20.90
CA ASN A 57 -5.37 2.86 22.05
C ASN A 57 -4.18 3.64 22.62
N GLY A 58 -3.04 2.99 22.83
CA GLY A 58 -1.86 3.59 23.43
C GLY A 58 -1.29 4.76 22.60
N TYR A 59 -1.29 4.65 21.28
CA TYR A 59 -0.84 5.74 20.42
C TYR A 59 -1.76 6.96 20.45
N VAL A 60 -3.06 6.75 20.47
CA VAL A 60 -4.04 7.85 20.52
C VAL A 60 -4.11 8.48 21.91
N ASP A 61 -4.19 7.67 22.97
CA ASP A 61 -4.30 8.15 24.35
C ASP A 61 -3.07 8.92 24.81
N SER A 62 -1.90 8.57 24.30
CA SER A 62 -0.66 9.31 24.58
C SER A 62 -0.50 10.58 23.71
N GLY A 63 -1.47 10.90 22.84
CA GLY A 63 -1.40 12.07 21.95
C GLY A 63 -0.35 11.99 20.84
N LYS A 64 0.22 10.82 20.58
CA LYS A 64 1.20 10.62 19.51
C LYS A 64 0.61 10.74 18.12
N VAL A 65 -0.67 10.44 17.96
CA VAL A 65 -1.42 10.57 16.71
C VAL A 65 -2.84 11.06 17.00
N ALA A 66 -3.47 11.76 16.06
CA ALA A 66 -4.85 12.24 16.18
C ALA A 66 -5.87 11.10 16.11
N ASN A 67 -5.56 10.10 15.33
CA ASN A 67 -6.32 8.85 15.18
C ASN A 67 -5.41 7.72 14.70
N MET A 68 -5.89 6.49 14.91
CA MET A 68 -5.27 5.29 14.39
C MET A 68 -6.34 4.22 14.18
N LEU A 69 -6.36 3.59 13.00
CA LEU A 69 -7.25 2.48 12.68
C LEU A 69 -6.43 1.29 12.17
N ALA A 70 -6.72 0.10 12.70
CA ALA A 70 -6.32 -1.17 12.13
C ALA A 70 -7.55 -1.83 11.49
N VAL A 71 -7.38 -2.33 10.26
CA VAL A 71 -8.40 -3.05 9.50
C VAL A 71 -7.84 -4.42 9.18
N LEU A 72 -8.47 -5.49 9.68
CA LEU A 72 -7.95 -6.85 9.63
C LEU A 72 -9.02 -7.79 9.12
N GLY A 73 -8.75 -8.52 8.04
CA GLY A 73 -9.72 -9.42 7.41
C GLY A 73 -9.11 -10.74 6.97
N PHE A 74 -9.93 -11.78 6.95
CA PHE A 74 -9.56 -13.11 6.46
C PHE A 74 -10.33 -13.45 5.18
N GLY A 75 -9.61 -13.96 4.17
CA GLY A 75 -10.21 -14.35 2.89
C GLY A 75 -11.05 -13.21 2.32
N THR A 76 -12.34 -13.47 2.09
CA THR A 76 -13.32 -12.49 1.59
C THR A 76 -14.32 -12.03 2.67
N ALA A 77 -14.09 -12.37 3.94
CA ALA A 77 -14.97 -11.95 5.04
C ALA A 77 -14.86 -10.43 5.29
N GLU A 78 -15.91 -9.84 5.86
CA GLU A 78 -15.85 -8.44 6.32
C GLU A 78 -14.71 -8.27 7.33
N PRO A 79 -13.93 -7.17 7.26
CA PRO A 79 -12.82 -6.96 8.15
C PRO A 79 -13.28 -6.53 9.55
N GLU A 80 -12.52 -6.90 10.57
CA GLU A 80 -12.59 -6.28 11.88
C GLU A 80 -11.90 -4.92 11.85
N VAL A 81 -12.54 -3.91 12.44
CA VAL A 81 -12.02 -2.55 12.53
C VAL A 81 -11.73 -2.21 13.99
N ILE A 82 -10.48 -1.92 14.28
CA ILE A 82 -10.01 -1.48 15.59
C ILE A 82 -9.53 -0.04 15.43
N GLY A 83 -10.35 0.92 15.86
CA GLY A 83 -10.07 2.32 15.63
C GLY A 83 -10.28 3.18 16.85
N LYS A 84 -9.54 4.29 16.92
CA LYS A 84 -9.67 5.33 17.93
C LYS A 84 -9.24 6.69 17.39
N GLY A 85 -9.84 7.74 17.93
CA GLY A 85 -9.44 9.12 17.69
C GLY A 85 -10.32 9.85 16.70
N LYS A 86 -9.94 11.08 16.39
CA LYS A 86 -10.72 12.04 15.60
C LYS A 86 -10.08 12.28 14.23
N LEU A 87 -10.86 12.78 13.26
CA LEU A 87 -10.36 13.18 11.93
C LEU A 87 -9.19 14.19 12.02
N ALA A 88 -9.22 15.03 13.06
CA ALA A 88 -8.15 15.96 13.44
C ALA A 88 -8.20 16.23 14.94
N ILE A 89 -7.09 16.71 15.52
CA ILE A 89 -7.05 17.18 16.90
C ILE A 89 -8.07 18.31 17.06
N GLY A 90 -8.96 18.19 18.05
CA GLY A 90 -10.03 19.15 18.31
C GLY A 90 -11.26 19.03 17.38
N ALA A 91 -11.25 18.15 16.39
CA ALA A 91 -12.42 17.88 15.57
C ALA A 91 -13.52 17.14 16.36
N ARG A 92 -14.79 17.30 15.92
CA ARG A 92 -15.93 16.57 16.51
C ARG A 92 -16.07 15.15 15.96
N GLY A 93 -15.80 14.96 14.64
CA GLY A 93 -15.97 13.68 13.94
C GLY A 93 -14.92 12.66 14.36
N ASP A 94 -15.35 11.43 14.63
CA ASP A 94 -14.47 10.28 14.82
C ASP A 94 -13.90 9.83 13.49
N ALA A 95 -12.69 9.29 13.51
CA ALA A 95 -12.13 8.60 12.37
C ALA A 95 -12.66 7.16 12.33
N ASP A 96 -13.04 6.71 11.15
CA ASP A 96 -13.64 5.40 10.89
C ASP A 96 -13.09 4.75 9.60
N ILE A 97 -13.65 3.62 9.21
CA ILE A 97 -13.23 2.87 8.03
C ILE A 97 -13.46 3.63 6.71
N ASP A 98 -14.36 4.61 6.71
CA ASP A 98 -14.70 5.43 5.54
C ASP A 98 -13.94 6.78 5.53
N SER A 99 -13.19 7.09 6.57
CA SER A 99 -12.36 8.29 6.64
C SER A 99 -11.24 8.25 5.60
N LEU A 100 -10.84 9.43 5.10
CA LEU A 100 -9.87 9.54 4.01
C LEU A 100 -8.47 9.82 4.54
N TYR A 101 -7.51 9.02 4.07
CA TYR A 101 -6.10 9.08 4.43
C TYR A 101 -5.24 9.29 3.20
N ARG A 102 -4.21 10.15 3.31
CA ARG A 102 -3.14 10.21 2.30
C ARG A 102 -2.32 8.96 2.46
N ILE A 103 -2.44 8.03 1.51
CA ILE A 103 -1.77 6.74 1.60
C ILE A 103 -0.35 6.75 1.06
N TYR A 104 0.07 7.86 0.42
CA TYR A 104 1.43 8.05 -0.10
C TYR A 104 1.97 6.81 -0.81
N SER A 105 3.07 6.25 -0.32
CA SER A 105 3.74 5.14 -1.00
C SER A 105 2.97 3.83 -1.04
N MET A 106 1.83 3.70 -0.34
CA MET A 106 0.90 2.60 -0.59
C MET A 106 0.24 2.70 -1.98
N THR A 107 0.41 3.81 -2.71
CA THR A 107 0.10 3.92 -4.14
C THR A 107 0.94 2.95 -4.99
N LYS A 108 2.18 2.64 -4.59
CA LYS A 108 3.11 1.82 -5.38
C LYS A 108 2.62 0.40 -5.69
N PRO A 109 2.07 -0.36 -4.73
CA PRO A 109 1.42 -1.64 -5.04
C PRO A 109 0.28 -1.52 -6.06
N VAL A 110 -0.52 -0.46 -5.99
CA VAL A 110 -1.61 -0.21 -6.96
C VAL A 110 -1.04 0.02 -8.37
N THR A 111 -0.03 0.90 -8.49
CA THR A 111 0.68 1.16 -9.75
C THR A 111 1.38 -0.10 -10.26
N GLY A 112 1.98 -0.89 -9.36
CA GLY A 112 2.62 -2.15 -9.68
C GLY A 112 1.63 -3.15 -10.27
N MET A 113 0.46 -3.32 -9.66
CA MET A 113 -0.58 -4.21 -10.17
C MET A 113 -1.20 -3.71 -11.48
N ALA A 114 -1.30 -2.38 -11.68
CA ALA A 114 -1.70 -1.80 -12.96
C ALA A 114 -0.73 -2.19 -14.10
N ALA A 115 0.58 -2.15 -13.84
CA ALA A 115 1.58 -2.65 -14.79
C ALA A 115 1.46 -4.16 -15.01
N MET A 116 1.18 -4.94 -13.95
CA MET A 116 0.98 -6.40 -14.08
C MET A 116 -0.22 -6.76 -14.93
N ILE A 117 -1.30 -5.96 -14.94
CA ILE A 117 -2.43 -6.12 -15.86
C ILE A 117 -1.95 -6.00 -17.31
N LEU A 118 -1.16 -4.99 -17.65
CA LEU A 118 -0.62 -4.80 -19.01
C LEU A 118 0.39 -5.89 -19.41
N ILE A 119 1.15 -6.41 -18.46
CA ILE A 119 2.06 -7.54 -18.69
C ILE A 119 1.26 -8.81 -18.98
N ASP A 120 0.21 -9.07 -18.24
CA ASP A 120 -0.68 -10.22 -18.43
C ASP A 120 -1.41 -10.17 -19.78
N GLU A 121 -1.77 -8.97 -20.23
CA GLU A 121 -2.36 -8.73 -21.57
C GLU A 121 -1.35 -8.78 -22.72
N GLY A 122 -0.07 -8.98 -22.44
CA GLY A 122 1.00 -9.00 -23.44
C GLY A 122 1.29 -7.62 -24.07
N LYS A 123 0.80 -6.53 -23.48
CA LYS A 123 1.09 -5.16 -23.91
C LYS A 123 2.45 -4.65 -23.40
N LEU A 124 2.92 -5.23 -22.31
CA LEU A 124 4.25 -5.01 -21.74
C LEU A 124 4.92 -6.35 -21.47
N GLY A 125 6.25 -6.40 -21.53
CA GLY A 125 7.05 -7.53 -21.07
C GLY A 125 7.75 -7.16 -19.76
N LEU A 126 7.79 -8.08 -18.79
CA LEU A 126 8.44 -7.80 -17.49
C LEU A 126 9.93 -7.42 -17.66
N ASP A 127 10.63 -8.09 -18.57
CA ASP A 127 12.04 -7.82 -18.89
C ASP A 127 12.22 -6.98 -20.16
N GLN A 128 11.14 -6.41 -20.68
CA GLN A 128 11.18 -5.48 -21.81
C GLN A 128 11.92 -4.20 -21.42
N PRO A 129 12.87 -3.73 -22.26
CA PRO A 129 13.52 -2.44 -22.08
C PRO A 129 12.52 -1.28 -22.04
N VAL A 130 12.66 -0.39 -21.05
CA VAL A 130 11.86 0.83 -20.94
C VAL A 130 12.01 1.70 -22.19
N SER A 131 13.17 1.68 -22.83
CA SER A 131 13.47 2.44 -24.06
C SER A 131 12.63 2.02 -25.27
N GLU A 132 12.01 0.85 -25.27
CA GLU A 132 11.07 0.45 -26.34
C GLU A 132 9.72 1.19 -26.22
N ILE A 133 9.37 1.68 -25.04
CA ILE A 133 8.15 2.46 -24.76
C ILE A 133 8.49 3.94 -24.66
N LEU A 134 9.61 4.27 -23.99
CA LEU A 134 10.12 5.64 -23.76
C LEU A 134 11.54 5.76 -24.33
N PRO A 135 11.71 6.07 -25.62
CA PRO A 135 13.01 6.02 -26.33
C PRO A 135 14.12 6.86 -25.68
N ALA A 136 13.78 7.92 -24.94
CA ALA A 136 14.74 8.78 -24.25
C ALA A 136 15.58 8.01 -23.19
N PHE A 137 15.15 6.82 -22.75
CA PHE A 137 15.87 5.99 -21.78
C PHE A 137 16.85 5.00 -22.41
N LYS A 138 17.18 5.14 -23.72
CA LYS A 138 18.02 4.19 -24.45
C LYS A 138 19.49 4.23 -24.02
N ASP A 139 20.07 5.42 -23.99
CA ASP A 139 21.52 5.61 -23.84
C ASP A 139 21.86 6.29 -22.50
N MET A 140 21.37 5.67 -21.40
CA MET A 140 21.52 6.23 -20.07
C MET A 140 22.98 6.26 -19.61
N GLN A 141 23.33 7.31 -18.89
CA GLN A 141 24.61 7.44 -18.19
C GLN A 141 24.44 7.19 -16.70
N VAL A 142 25.46 6.68 -16.06
CA VAL A 142 25.47 6.31 -14.63
C VAL A 142 26.58 7.06 -13.92
N GLN A 143 26.33 7.58 -12.72
CA GLN A 143 27.38 8.14 -11.87
C GLN A 143 28.40 7.06 -11.51
N LYS A 144 29.71 7.28 -11.75
CA LYS A 144 30.75 6.33 -11.36
C LYS A 144 30.85 6.12 -9.85
N THR A 145 30.46 7.15 -9.08
CA THR A 145 30.37 7.09 -7.62
C THR A 145 28.96 7.38 -7.20
N TYR A 146 28.35 6.51 -6.38
CA TYR A 146 27.00 6.71 -5.84
C TYR A 146 26.88 8.08 -5.14
N ASP A 147 25.86 8.86 -5.52
CA ASP A 147 25.65 10.25 -5.07
C ASP A 147 26.83 11.22 -5.39
N GLY A 148 27.69 10.87 -6.35
CA GLY A 148 28.85 11.64 -6.73
C GLY A 148 28.57 12.73 -7.74
N SER A 149 29.57 13.02 -8.58
CA SER A 149 29.52 14.06 -9.61
C SER A 149 28.43 13.79 -10.65
N LEU A 150 27.80 14.85 -11.16
CA LEU A 150 26.87 14.80 -12.29
C LEU A 150 27.58 14.73 -13.66
N THR A 151 28.92 14.87 -13.70
CA THR A 151 29.72 14.89 -14.92
C THR A 151 30.75 13.77 -15.01
N ASP A 152 31.06 13.08 -13.90
CA ASP A 152 31.90 11.89 -13.91
C ASP A 152 31.03 10.64 -14.07
N LEU A 153 30.75 10.33 -15.32
CA LEU A 153 29.76 9.34 -15.73
C LEU A 153 30.40 8.21 -16.53
N GLU A 154 29.71 7.09 -16.57
CA GLU A 154 29.98 5.95 -17.43
C GLU A 154 28.68 5.50 -18.10
N PRO A 155 28.71 4.80 -19.25
CA PRO A 155 27.50 4.24 -19.83
C PRO A 155 26.82 3.22 -18.91
N ALA A 156 25.49 3.14 -18.97
CA ALA A 156 24.75 2.02 -18.37
C ALA A 156 25.19 0.72 -19.04
N ASN A 157 25.48 -0.31 -18.24
CA ASN A 157 25.94 -1.62 -18.71
C ASN A 157 24.78 -2.53 -19.17
N ALA A 158 23.54 -2.16 -18.88
CA ALA A 158 22.33 -2.85 -19.30
C ALA A 158 21.17 -1.85 -19.45
N PRO A 159 20.16 -2.13 -20.29
CA PRO A 159 18.97 -1.33 -20.37
C PRO A 159 18.16 -1.40 -19.06
N ILE A 160 17.46 -0.33 -18.73
CA ILE A 160 16.42 -0.38 -17.69
C ILE A 160 15.23 -1.19 -18.21
N THR A 161 14.74 -2.15 -17.44
CA THR A 161 13.56 -2.95 -17.77
C THR A 161 12.34 -2.57 -16.92
N MET A 162 11.14 -3.06 -17.30
CA MET A 162 9.93 -2.90 -16.49
C MET A 162 10.11 -3.55 -15.10
N ARG A 163 10.77 -4.71 -15.02
CA ARG A 163 11.18 -5.34 -13.75
C ARG A 163 11.98 -4.39 -12.87
N ASN A 164 12.95 -3.69 -13.44
CA ASN A 164 13.78 -2.75 -12.69
C ASN A 164 12.98 -1.57 -12.12
N LEU A 165 12.00 -1.03 -12.85
CA LEU A 165 11.13 0.02 -12.35
C LEU A 165 10.27 -0.48 -11.18
N LEU A 166 9.63 -1.64 -11.35
CA LEU A 166 8.75 -2.25 -10.37
C LEU A 166 9.46 -2.61 -9.07
N THR A 167 10.75 -2.94 -9.14
CA THR A 167 11.53 -3.44 -7.99
C THR A 167 12.53 -2.43 -7.43
N HIS A 168 12.52 -1.17 -7.88
CA HIS A 168 13.50 -0.16 -7.46
C HIS A 168 14.97 -0.56 -7.73
N THR A 169 15.23 -1.29 -8.80
CA THR A 169 16.58 -1.68 -9.25
C THR A 169 17.00 -1.01 -10.56
N ALA A 170 16.25 -0.01 -11.01
CA ALA A 170 16.53 0.73 -12.25
C ALA A 170 17.77 1.63 -12.18
N GLY A 171 18.33 1.85 -11.03
CA GLY A 171 19.39 2.82 -10.81
C GLY A 171 18.92 4.27 -10.79
N LEU A 172 17.60 4.52 -10.86
CA LEU A 172 17.01 5.85 -10.73
C LEU A 172 17.18 6.38 -9.29
N GLY A 173 17.36 7.68 -9.15
CA GLY A 173 17.42 8.34 -7.86
C GLY A 173 16.04 8.69 -7.28
N TYR A 174 16.07 9.33 -6.12
CA TYR A 174 14.93 9.91 -5.42
C TYR A 174 15.40 11.08 -4.57
N ASN A 175 14.87 12.28 -4.76
CA ASN A 175 15.33 13.46 -4.03
C ASN A 175 15.16 13.40 -2.50
N ILE A 176 14.41 12.42 -1.99
CA ILE A 176 14.28 12.14 -0.54
C ILE A 176 15.28 11.09 -0.02
N VAL A 177 16.01 10.44 -0.90
CA VAL A 177 17.00 9.39 -0.58
C VAL A 177 18.41 9.87 -0.83
N GLN A 178 18.66 10.45 -2.01
CA GLN A 178 19.95 10.97 -2.40
C GLN A 178 20.33 12.20 -1.56
N LYS A 179 21.63 12.33 -1.30
CA LYS A 179 22.23 13.45 -0.55
C LYS A 179 23.25 14.26 -1.37
N GLY A 180 23.66 13.70 -2.51
CA GLY A 180 24.60 14.32 -3.43
C GLY A 180 23.96 15.37 -4.34
N PRO A 181 24.73 15.89 -5.31
CA PRO A 181 24.27 16.92 -6.24
C PRO A 181 23.01 16.55 -7.03
N ILE A 182 22.78 15.24 -7.26
CA ILE A 182 21.62 14.75 -8.00
C ILE A 182 20.30 15.08 -7.29
N ALA A 183 20.27 15.11 -5.94
CA ALA A 183 19.06 15.47 -5.18
C ALA A 183 18.60 16.90 -5.48
N ALA A 184 19.53 17.84 -5.53
CA ALA A 184 19.25 19.23 -5.89
C ALA A 184 18.80 19.35 -7.36
N GLU A 185 19.42 18.58 -8.25
CA GLU A 185 19.09 18.60 -9.68
C GLU A 185 17.69 18.00 -9.95
N TYR A 186 17.29 16.92 -9.27
CA TYR A 186 15.94 16.40 -9.30
C TYR A 186 14.92 17.46 -8.88
N THR A 187 15.19 18.15 -7.78
CA THR A 187 14.31 19.23 -7.29
C THR A 187 14.24 20.38 -8.27
N ARG A 188 15.38 20.85 -8.81
CA ARG A 188 15.46 21.95 -9.78
C ARG A 188 14.70 21.66 -11.07
N ARG A 189 14.74 20.41 -11.54
CA ARG A 189 14.06 19.97 -12.76
C ARG A 189 12.60 19.57 -12.52
N GLY A 190 12.13 19.60 -11.28
CA GLY A 190 10.77 19.18 -10.94
C GLY A 190 10.54 17.66 -11.07
N VAL A 191 11.61 16.86 -11.02
CA VAL A 191 11.52 15.41 -10.89
C VAL A 191 11.22 15.10 -9.42
N VAL A 192 10.06 15.57 -8.98
CA VAL A 192 9.62 15.56 -7.58
C VAL A 192 8.35 14.73 -7.51
N PRO A 193 8.38 13.55 -6.89
CA PRO A 193 7.22 12.67 -6.79
C PRO A 193 6.38 12.99 -5.56
N GLY A 194 5.09 13.22 -5.79
CA GLY A 194 4.09 13.41 -4.77
C GLY A 194 4.07 14.80 -4.16
N GLN A 195 2.97 15.08 -3.51
CA GLN A 195 2.65 16.31 -2.80
C GLN A 195 2.55 16.03 -1.31
N VAL A 196 2.87 17.00 -0.45
CA VAL A 196 2.79 16.83 1.01
C VAL A 196 1.94 17.92 1.64
N SER A 197 2.14 19.18 1.25
CA SER A 197 1.51 20.35 1.87
C SER A 197 1.57 21.54 0.93
N ARG A 198 0.61 22.47 1.05
CA ARG A 198 0.68 23.79 0.45
C ARG A 198 1.70 24.70 1.15
N LEU A 199 2.03 24.38 2.40
CA LEU A 199 2.99 25.14 3.20
C LEU A 199 4.43 24.70 2.88
N PRO A 200 5.37 25.62 2.80
CA PRO A 200 6.79 25.31 2.69
C PRO A 200 7.32 24.79 4.03
N ILE A 201 7.32 23.48 4.23
CA ILE A 201 7.78 22.85 5.48
C ILE A 201 9.21 22.38 5.29
N PRO A 202 10.17 22.88 6.10
CA PRO A 202 11.56 22.43 6.03
C PRO A 202 11.68 20.91 6.13
N GLY A 203 12.43 20.30 5.22
CA GLY A 203 12.64 18.85 5.15
C GLY A 203 11.49 18.04 4.54
N LEU A 204 10.31 18.63 4.34
CA LEU A 204 9.15 17.99 3.70
C LEU A 204 8.75 18.64 2.36
N SER A 205 9.08 19.91 2.16
CA SER A 205 8.84 20.60 0.88
C SER A 205 9.74 20.01 -0.20
N ARG A 206 9.13 19.58 -1.31
CA ARG A 206 9.81 18.82 -2.37
C ARG A 206 10.11 19.63 -3.64
N GLY A 207 9.79 20.93 -3.64
CA GLY A 207 9.88 21.78 -4.82
C GLY A 207 8.66 21.70 -5.72
N THR A 208 8.72 22.35 -6.88
CA THR A 208 7.64 22.37 -7.88
C THR A 208 7.81 21.17 -8.82
N SER A 209 6.80 20.33 -8.91
CA SER A 209 6.79 19.18 -9.81
C SER A 209 6.77 19.60 -11.29
N ALA A 210 7.22 18.71 -12.17
CA ALA A 210 6.99 18.82 -13.61
C ALA A 210 5.49 18.94 -13.91
N PRO A 211 5.10 19.61 -15.01
CA PRO A 211 3.68 19.89 -15.29
C PRO A 211 2.88 18.69 -15.82
N SER A 212 3.54 17.59 -16.19
CA SER A 212 2.90 16.36 -16.66
C SER A 212 3.84 15.16 -16.50
N LEU A 213 3.28 13.92 -16.54
CA LEU A 213 4.09 12.69 -16.56
C LEU A 213 5.02 12.61 -17.77
N THR A 214 4.62 13.13 -18.92
CA THR A 214 5.51 13.23 -20.08
C THR A 214 6.73 14.07 -19.78
N VAL A 215 6.53 15.30 -19.32
CA VAL A 215 7.65 16.22 -18.97
C VAL A 215 8.47 15.68 -17.80
N PHE A 216 7.84 14.99 -16.84
CA PHE A 216 8.55 14.30 -15.76
C PHE A 216 9.50 13.24 -16.32
N ALA A 217 9.02 12.37 -17.21
CA ALA A 217 9.81 11.30 -17.83
C ALA A 217 10.94 11.88 -18.70
N ASP A 218 10.66 12.87 -19.52
CA ASP A 218 11.66 13.52 -20.40
C ASP A 218 12.80 14.13 -19.56
N ARG A 219 12.47 14.87 -18.51
CA ARG A 219 13.47 15.47 -17.62
C ARG A 219 14.25 14.44 -16.80
N LEU A 220 13.62 13.33 -16.45
CA LEU A 220 14.27 12.23 -15.75
C LEU A 220 15.29 11.52 -16.66
N ALA A 221 14.96 11.33 -17.94
CA ALA A 221 15.85 10.70 -18.93
C ALA A 221 17.13 11.54 -19.21
N GLU A 222 17.10 12.86 -18.95
CA GLU A 222 18.29 13.73 -19.07
C GLU A 222 19.23 13.64 -17.86
N LEU A 223 18.83 12.96 -16.79
CA LEU A 223 19.61 12.85 -15.55
C LEU A 223 20.34 11.51 -15.49
N PRO A 224 21.57 11.50 -14.94
CA PRO A 224 22.28 10.23 -14.79
C PRO A 224 21.60 9.33 -13.76
N LEU A 225 21.74 8.05 -13.96
CA LEU A 225 21.42 7.04 -12.96
C LEU A 225 22.42 7.14 -11.79
N VAL A 226 21.97 6.79 -10.60
CA VAL A 226 22.83 6.76 -9.40
C VAL A 226 23.52 5.40 -9.19
N LEU A 227 23.03 4.36 -9.87
CA LEU A 227 23.54 2.99 -9.82
C LEU A 227 23.36 2.32 -11.20
N GLN A 228 24.17 1.33 -11.50
CA GLN A 228 23.97 0.49 -12.68
C GLN A 228 22.63 -0.28 -12.57
N PRO A 229 21.82 -0.34 -13.65
CA PRO A 229 20.55 -1.06 -13.65
C PRO A 229 20.73 -2.53 -13.24
N GLY A 230 19.81 -3.04 -12.43
CA GLY A 230 19.79 -4.43 -11.98
C GLY A 230 20.80 -4.82 -10.89
N THR A 231 21.66 -3.90 -10.39
CA THR A 231 22.75 -4.27 -9.49
C THR A 231 22.42 -4.11 -8.01
N ARG A 232 21.57 -3.16 -7.66
CA ARG A 232 21.25 -2.88 -6.26
C ARG A 232 19.85 -2.29 -6.13
N TRP A 233 19.16 -2.65 -5.06
CA TRP A 233 17.93 -2.01 -4.65
C TRP A 233 18.21 -0.60 -4.11
N SER A 234 17.54 0.40 -4.66
CA SER A 234 17.57 1.78 -4.18
C SER A 234 16.20 2.41 -4.38
N TYR A 235 15.54 2.81 -3.30
CA TYR A 235 14.22 3.43 -3.38
C TYR A 235 14.25 4.63 -4.33
N SER A 236 13.30 4.70 -5.26
CA SER A 236 13.41 5.57 -6.43
C SER A 236 12.06 6.05 -6.95
N VAL A 237 12.10 6.95 -7.93
CA VAL A 237 10.94 7.43 -8.70
C VAL A 237 10.43 6.41 -9.75
N GLY A 238 10.88 5.17 -9.69
CA GLY A 238 10.57 4.15 -10.70
C GLY A 238 9.08 3.94 -10.92
N LEU A 239 8.24 3.99 -9.86
CA LEU A 239 6.79 3.80 -9.98
C LEU A 239 6.08 5.05 -10.54
N ASP A 240 6.64 6.24 -10.37
CA ASP A 240 6.13 7.44 -11.06
C ASP A 240 6.42 7.34 -12.57
N LEU A 241 7.63 6.89 -12.95
CA LEU A 241 7.96 6.61 -14.35
C LEU A 241 7.11 5.47 -14.92
N MET A 242 6.78 4.44 -14.11
CA MET A 242 5.87 3.37 -14.51
C MET A 242 4.47 3.92 -14.85
N GLY A 243 4.01 4.97 -14.15
CA GLY A 243 2.77 5.67 -14.52
C GLY A 243 2.82 6.16 -15.98
N ARG A 244 3.94 6.75 -16.41
CA ARG A 244 4.12 7.15 -17.82
C ARG A 244 4.17 5.97 -18.79
N VAL A 245 4.83 4.89 -18.41
CA VAL A 245 4.85 3.64 -19.21
C VAL A 245 3.42 3.12 -19.40
N ILE A 246 2.61 3.11 -18.34
CA ILE A 246 1.20 2.68 -18.40
C ILE A 246 0.41 3.57 -19.35
N GLU A 247 0.60 4.91 -19.31
CA GLU A 247 -0.08 5.82 -20.25
C GLU A 247 0.21 5.46 -21.71
N VAL A 248 1.49 5.26 -22.04
CA VAL A 248 1.90 4.97 -23.43
C VAL A 248 1.42 3.59 -23.87
N ALA A 249 1.54 2.57 -23.02
CA ALA A 249 1.17 1.20 -23.35
C ALA A 249 -0.35 0.99 -23.42
N SER A 250 -1.13 1.74 -22.63
CA SER A 250 -2.59 1.64 -22.61
C SER A 250 -3.29 2.59 -23.58
N GLY A 251 -2.65 3.72 -23.91
CA GLY A 251 -3.28 4.82 -24.64
C GLY A 251 -4.27 5.64 -23.79
N GLN A 252 -4.30 5.45 -22.48
CA GLN A 252 -5.15 6.16 -21.51
C GLN A 252 -4.29 7.04 -20.59
N SER A 253 -4.86 8.08 -19.96
CA SER A 253 -4.17 8.73 -18.85
C SER A 253 -4.04 7.76 -17.67
N PHE A 254 -2.99 7.93 -16.86
CA PHE A 254 -2.68 6.99 -15.79
C PHE A 254 -3.79 6.89 -14.73
N ASP A 255 -4.38 8.02 -14.36
CA ASP A 255 -5.54 8.07 -13.43
C ASP A 255 -6.77 7.38 -14.00
N SER A 256 -7.10 7.61 -15.29
CA SER A 256 -8.21 6.91 -15.96
C SER A 256 -7.96 5.40 -16.03
N PHE A 257 -6.73 4.97 -16.33
CA PHE A 257 -6.39 3.55 -16.34
C PHE A 257 -6.61 2.91 -14.97
N LEU A 258 -6.19 3.56 -13.88
CA LEU A 258 -6.42 3.04 -12.53
C LEU A 258 -7.92 2.99 -12.21
N GLN A 259 -8.66 4.04 -12.57
CA GLN A 259 -10.11 4.09 -12.36
C GLN A 259 -10.81 2.93 -13.05
N ASP A 260 -10.55 2.73 -14.34
CA ASP A 260 -11.25 1.74 -15.16
C ASP A 260 -10.85 0.30 -14.85
N ARG A 261 -9.57 0.10 -14.50
CA ARG A 261 -9.01 -1.26 -14.42
C ARG A 261 -8.84 -1.78 -12.99
N ILE A 262 -8.82 -0.89 -12.00
CA ILE A 262 -8.64 -1.28 -10.59
C ILE A 262 -9.78 -0.72 -9.74
N PHE A 263 -9.99 0.61 -9.70
CA PHE A 263 -10.87 1.19 -8.71
C PHE A 263 -12.34 0.81 -8.94
N ALA A 264 -12.87 1.03 -10.13
CA ALA A 264 -14.26 0.68 -10.43
C ALA A 264 -14.53 -0.83 -10.29
N PRO A 265 -13.70 -1.74 -10.86
CA PRO A 265 -13.96 -3.17 -10.72
C PRO A 265 -13.82 -3.71 -9.29
N THR A 266 -13.04 -3.04 -8.44
CA THR A 266 -12.90 -3.41 -7.02
C THR A 266 -13.89 -2.69 -6.12
N GLY A 267 -14.63 -1.69 -6.61
CA GLY A 267 -15.52 -0.83 -5.81
C GLY A 267 -14.76 0.08 -4.84
N MET A 268 -13.59 0.62 -5.28
CA MET A 268 -12.80 1.60 -4.54
C MET A 268 -13.29 3.02 -4.87
N ASP A 269 -14.50 3.35 -4.44
CA ASP A 269 -15.20 4.60 -4.80
C ASP A 269 -14.70 5.83 -4.01
N SER A 270 -13.84 5.61 -3.03
CA SER A 270 -13.25 6.63 -2.15
C SER A 270 -11.72 6.70 -2.29
N THR A 271 -11.21 6.51 -3.53
CA THR A 271 -9.77 6.51 -3.82
C THR A 271 -9.49 7.42 -5.02
N TRP A 272 -8.70 8.48 -4.80
CA TRP A 272 -8.45 9.53 -5.81
C TRP A 272 -7.05 10.14 -5.71
N PHE A 273 -6.62 10.79 -6.81
CA PHE A 273 -5.50 11.75 -6.81
C PHE A 273 -5.94 13.16 -6.41
N THR A 274 -7.23 13.49 -6.56
CA THR A 274 -7.85 14.74 -6.11
C THR A 274 -9.12 14.39 -5.34
N VAL A 275 -9.19 14.80 -4.09
CA VAL A 275 -10.36 14.54 -3.23
C VAL A 275 -11.54 15.42 -3.69
N PRO A 276 -12.70 14.85 -4.04
CA PRO A 276 -13.89 15.63 -4.37
C PRO A 276 -14.33 16.56 -3.23
N GLU A 277 -14.85 17.73 -3.56
CA GLU A 277 -15.30 18.71 -2.57
C GLU A 277 -16.35 18.15 -1.60
N SER A 278 -17.24 17.29 -2.08
CA SER A 278 -18.23 16.58 -1.27
C SER A 278 -17.62 15.69 -0.17
N GLU A 279 -16.40 15.24 -0.36
CA GLU A 279 -15.71 14.26 0.50
C GLU A 279 -14.75 14.89 1.53
N ILE A 280 -14.57 16.23 1.49
CA ILE A 280 -13.67 16.95 2.41
C ILE A 280 -14.01 16.66 3.88
N GLY A 281 -15.29 16.46 4.19
CA GLY A 281 -15.77 16.16 5.55
C GLY A 281 -15.21 14.86 6.14
N ARG A 282 -14.73 13.94 5.30
CA ARG A 282 -14.12 12.65 5.69
C ARG A 282 -12.59 12.68 5.71
N LEU A 283 -11.98 13.75 5.17
CA LEU A 283 -10.51 13.85 5.06
C LEU A 283 -9.88 14.11 6.42
N THR A 284 -8.92 13.28 6.79
CA THR A 284 -8.11 13.45 8.00
C THR A 284 -7.12 14.61 7.84
N THR A 285 -6.65 15.19 8.93
CA THR A 285 -5.51 16.13 8.91
C THR A 285 -4.20 15.37 9.01
N ASN A 286 -3.22 15.71 8.15
CA ASN A 286 -1.86 15.19 8.27
C ASN A 286 -1.00 16.06 9.15
N TYR A 287 -0.17 15.44 10.00
CA TYR A 287 0.65 16.12 10.99
C TYR A 287 2.14 15.87 10.77
N GLY A 288 2.96 16.88 11.01
CA GLY A 288 4.39 16.74 11.25
C GLY A 288 4.68 16.47 12.71
N VAL A 289 5.60 15.57 13.02
CA VAL A 289 6.09 15.33 14.40
C VAL A 289 7.33 16.20 14.61
N LEU A 290 7.20 17.22 15.46
CA LEU A 290 8.31 18.11 15.82
C LEU A 290 8.50 18.13 17.33
N ALA A 291 9.66 17.68 17.80
CA ALA A 291 9.98 17.55 19.23
C ALA A 291 8.86 16.83 20.02
N GLY A 292 8.27 15.79 19.45
CA GLY A 292 7.20 14.99 20.04
C GLY A 292 5.80 15.59 19.94
N ASN A 293 5.65 16.79 19.38
CA ASN A 293 4.36 17.45 19.18
C ASN A 293 3.84 17.27 17.76
N LEU A 294 2.51 17.17 17.62
CA LEU A 294 1.83 17.10 16.33
C LEU A 294 1.53 18.52 15.82
N ILE A 295 2.14 18.89 14.70
CA ILE A 295 1.91 20.15 14.01
C ILE A 295 1.14 19.87 12.73
N PRO A 296 -0.05 20.48 12.49
CA PRO A 296 -0.78 20.29 11.25
C PRO A 296 0.06 20.76 10.04
N ILE A 297 0.37 19.86 9.13
CA ILE A 297 1.14 20.15 7.91
C ILE A 297 0.27 20.17 6.66
N ASP A 298 -0.83 19.42 6.67
CA ASP A 298 -1.83 19.43 5.60
C ASP A 298 -3.23 19.26 6.21
N PRO A 299 -3.85 20.36 6.70
CA PRO A 299 -5.18 20.34 7.27
C PRO A 299 -6.24 19.98 6.22
N ALA A 300 -7.25 19.18 6.59
CA ALA A 300 -8.27 18.67 5.68
C ALA A 300 -8.90 19.76 4.79
N ARG A 301 -9.36 20.87 5.38
CA ARG A 301 -10.07 21.95 4.67
C ARG A 301 -9.22 22.79 3.71
N SER A 302 -7.91 22.72 3.85
CA SER A 302 -6.93 23.43 2.99
C SER A 302 -5.89 22.47 2.43
N SER A 303 -6.23 21.19 2.32
CA SER A 303 -5.32 20.18 1.83
C SER A 303 -4.87 20.45 0.40
N ILE A 304 -3.61 20.11 0.12
CA ILE A 304 -3.08 20.15 -1.25
C ILE A 304 -3.79 19.13 -2.16
N TYR A 305 -4.41 18.11 -1.59
CA TYR A 305 -5.16 17.08 -2.33
C TYR A 305 -6.57 17.52 -2.76
N LEU A 306 -6.98 18.75 -2.45
CA LEU A 306 -8.22 19.35 -2.98
C LEU A 306 -8.02 19.96 -4.36
N ASP A 307 -6.78 20.20 -4.78
CA ASP A 307 -6.46 20.68 -6.13
C ASP A 307 -5.98 19.49 -6.99
N PRO A 308 -6.27 19.49 -8.29
CA PRO A 308 -5.68 18.56 -9.22
C PRO A 308 -4.14 18.64 -9.14
N PRO A 309 -3.44 17.51 -8.93
CA PRO A 309 -1.99 17.49 -9.01
C PRO A 309 -1.54 17.80 -10.45
N PRO A 310 -0.30 18.22 -10.66
CA PRO A 310 0.21 18.45 -12.02
C PRO A 310 0.17 17.16 -12.87
N PHE A 311 0.20 16.02 -12.25
CA PHE A 311 -0.04 14.70 -12.84
C PHE A 311 -0.34 13.66 -11.73
N ALA A 312 -0.90 12.54 -12.10
CA ALA A 312 -1.13 11.41 -11.20
C ALA A 312 0.20 10.75 -10.80
N PHE A 313 0.61 10.93 -9.53
CA PHE A 313 1.88 10.39 -9.02
C PHE A 313 1.76 8.90 -8.72
N GLY A 314 2.37 8.06 -9.55
CA GLY A 314 2.34 6.60 -9.38
C GLY A 314 3.09 6.09 -8.15
N GLY A 315 3.99 6.91 -7.60
CA GLY A 315 4.76 6.58 -6.41
C GLY A 315 4.12 7.00 -5.08
N ALA A 316 3.19 7.98 -5.04
CA ALA A 316 2.72 8.53 -3.76
C ALA A 316 1.47 9.42 -3.86
N GLY A 317 0.67 9.36 -4.91
CA GLY A 317 -0.35 10.36 -5.19
C GLY A 317 -1.73 10.12 -4.60
N LEU A 318 -2.05 8.92 -4.12
CA LEU A 318 -3.41 8.56 -3.75
C LEU A 318 -3.79 9.00 -2.33
N VAL A 319 -5.03 9.45 -2.23
CA VAL A 319 -5.86 9.45 -1.02
C VAL A 319 -6.84 8.29 -1.14
N SER A 320 -7.04 7.55 -0.05
CA SER A 320 -7.95 6.39 -0.04
C SER A 320 -8.61 6.24 1.32
N SER A 321 -9.75 5.56 1.37
CA SER A 321 -10.33 5.10 2.62
C SER A 321 -9.71 3.76 3.06
N PRO A 322 -9.69 3.43 4.36
CA PRO A 322 -9.35 2.10 4.85
C PRO A 322 -10.19 0.99 4.21
N ARG A 323 -11.49 1.23 3.97
CA ARG A 323 -12.39 0.30 3.28
C ARG A 323 -11.91 0.00 1.87
N ASP A 324 -11.62 1.01 1.08
CA ASP A 324 -11.19 0.85 -0.31
C ASP A 324 -9.87 0.10 -0.41
N TYR A 325 -8.92 0.49 0.43
CA TYR A 325 -7.63 -0.21 0.38
C TYR A 325 -7.73 -1.67 0.87
N ASP A 326 -8.64 -1.97 1.82
CA ASP A 326 -8.94 -3.35 2.21
C ASP A 326 -9.55 -4.14 1.03
N ARG A 327 -10.40 -3.52 0.20
CA ARG A 327 -10.92 -4.14 -1.03
C ARG A 327 -9.81 -4.44 -2.03
N PHE A 328 -8.83 -3.54 -2.20
CA PHE A 328 -7.64 -3.83 -3.00
C PHE A 328 -6.85 -5.02 -2.44
N LEU A 329 -6.63 -5.07 -1.13
CA LEU A 329 -5.96 -6.19 -0.48
C LEU A 329 -6.77 -7.49 -0.60
N MET A 330 -8.11 -7.43 -0.50
CA MET A 330 -9.01 -8.57 -0.70
C MET A 330 -8.88 -9.14 -2.11
N MET A 331 -8.88 -8.27 -3.12
CA MET A 331 -8.68 -8.66 -4.52
C MET A 331 -7.33 -9.37 -4.70
N LEU A 332 -6.25 -8.86 -4.12
CA LEU A 332 -4.94 -9.53 -4.16
C LEU A 332 -4.96 -10.89 -3.46
N LEU A 333 -5.50 -10.95 -2.25
CA LEU A 333 -5.57 -12.18 -1.45
C LEU A 333 -6.41 -13.25 -2.14
N ASN A 334 -7.47 -12.85 -2.85
CA ASN A 334 -8.34 -13.72 -3.64
C ASN A 334 -7.86 -13.87 -5.10
N LEU A 335 -6.56 -13.67 -5.33
CA LEU A 335 -5.88 -13.94 -6.60
C LEU A 335 -6.52 -13.24 -7.81
N GLY A 336 -6.86 -11.98 -7.65
CA GLY A 336 -7.34 -11.10 -8.71
C GLY A 336 -8.85 -11.05 -8.90
N GLU A 337 -9.62 -11.62 -7.98
CA GLU A 337 -11.09 -11.60 -8.00
C GLU A 337 -11.66 -10.97 -6.74
N ILE A 338 -12.73 -10.21 -6.88
CA ILE A 338 -13.50 -9.61 -5.79
C ILE A 338 -14.98 -9.55 -6.17
N ASP A 339 -15.87 -9.98 -5.27
CA ASP A 339 -17.33 -9.95 -5.45
C ASP A 339 -17.80 -10.58 -6.79
N GLY A 340 -17.12 -11.64 -7.23
CA GLY A 340 -17.39 -12.32 -8.51
C GLY A 340 -16.83 -11.59 -9.74
N THR A 341 -16.15 -10.47 -9.57
CA THR A 341 -15.52 -9.71 -10.66
C THR A 341 -14.04 -10.06 -10.76
N ARG A 342 -13.59 -10.51 -11.94
CA ARG A 342 -12.18 -10.74 -12.26
C ARG A 342 -11.53 -9.41 -12.67
N VAL A 343 -10.69 -8.85 -11.80
CA VAL A 343 -9.95 -7.59 -12.03
C VAL A 343 -8.66 -7.85 -12.80
N MET A 344 -7.96 -8.93 -12.45
CA MET A 344 -6.73 -9.37 -13.12
C MET A 344 -6.58 -10.89 -12.99
N SER A 345 -5.72 -11.51 -13.79
CA SER A 345 -5.53 -12.95 -13.72
C SER A 345 -4.83 -13.39 -12.42
N GLU A 346 -5.07 -14.62 -12.01
CA GLU A 346 -4.33 -15.26 -10.92
C GLU A 346 -2.82 -15.25 -11.17
N ALA A 347 -2.40 -15.51 -12.41
CA ALA A 347 -1.00 -15.50 -12.81
C ALA A 347 -0.35 -14.12 -12.59
N ALA A 348 -1.05 -13.04 -12.97
CA ALA A 348 -0.59 -11.67 -12.76
C ALA A 348 -0.43 -11.32 -11.28
N VAL A 349 -1.40 -11.71 -10.44
CA VAL A 349 -1.30 -11.49 -8.98
C VAL A 349 -0.14 -12.28 -8.40
N ARG A 350 -0.05 -13.59 -8.68
CA ARG A 350 1.04 -14.44 -8.16
C ARG A 350 2.41 -13.93 -8.57
N LEU A 351 2.56 -13.53 -9.84
CA LEU A 351 3.81 -12.97 -10.33
C LEU A 351 4.10 -11.62 -9.64
N GLY A 352 3.16 -10.68 -9.63
CA GLY A 352 3.34 -9.34 -9.08
C GLY A 352 3.60 -9.31 -7.57
N THR A 353 3.07 -10.29 -6.83
CA THR A 353 3.28 -10.43 -5.37
C THR A 353 4.43 -11.38 -5.01
N SER A 354 5.13 -11.95 -6.00
CA SER A 354 6.34 -12.75 -5.81
C SER A 354 7.60 -11.87 -5.76
N ASN A 355 8.74 -12.47 -5.43
CA ASN A 355 10.02 -11.79 -5.51
C ASN A 355 10.44 -11.62 -6.98
N LEU A 356 10.42 -10.38 -7.48
CA LEU A 356 10.82 -9.99 -8.82
C LEU A 356 12.22 -9.40 -8.90
N LEU A 357 12.96 -9.32 -7.78
CA LEU A 357 14.32 -8.77 -7.79
C LEU A 357 15.18 -9.52 -8.82
N PRO A 358 15.97 -8.81 -9.65
CA PRO A 358 17.04 -9.47 -10.42
C PRO A 358 17.98 -10.23 -9.49
N GLU A 359 18.45 -11.41 -9.91
CA GLU A 359 19.39 -12.23 -9.12
C GLU A 359 20.67 -11.47 -8.76
N SER A 360 21.10 -10.55 -9.63
CA SER A 360 22.27 -9.68 -9.43
C SER A 360 22.04 -8.55 -8.42
N ALA A 361 20.77 -8.26 -8.05
CA ALA A 361 20.45 -7.09 -7.25
C ALA A 361 20.75 -7.30 -5.76
N SER A 362 21.70 -6.55 -5.23
CA SER A 362 21.98 -6.52 -3.80
C SER A 362 20.93 -5.71 -3.04
N VAL A 363 20.42 -6.27 -1.95
CA VAL A 363 19.54 -5.60 -0.98
C VAL A 363 20.29 -5.24 0.33
N LYS A 364 21.58 -5.56 0.43
CA LYS A 364 22.38 -5.36 1.64
C LYS A 364 22.48 -3.88 2.02
N GLY A 365 22.21 -3.56 3.28
CA GLY A 365 22.21 -2.21 3.82
C GLY A 365 21.04 -1.35 3.34
N THR A 366 19.95 -1.96 2.85
CA THR A 366 18.74 -1.25 2.38
C THR A 366 17.55 -1.51 3.29
N TRP A 367 16.42 -0.83 3.00
CA TRP A 367 15.17 -1.00 3.77
C TRP A 367 14.52 -2.38 3.60
N VAL A 368 14.99 -3.17 2.63
CA VAL A 368 14.49 -4.51 2.32
C VAL A 368 15.57 -5.58 2.47
N GLU A 369 16.60 -5.32 3.29
CA GLU A 369 17.63 -6.29 3.57
C GLU A 369 17.05 -7.60 4.10
N GLY A 370 17.47 -8.73 3.50
CA GLY A 370 16.95 -10.06 3.83
C GLY A 370 15.55 -10.38 3.29
N GLN A 371 14.99 -9.50 2.46
CA GLN A 371 13.64 -9.63 1.91
C GLN A 371 13.64 -9.55 0.39
N GLY A 372 12.56 -9.98 -0.23
CA GLY A 372 12.29 -9.81 -1.64
C GLY A 372 11.51 -8.51 -1.94
N PHE A 373 11.33 -8.23 -3.23
CA PHE A 373 10.51 -7.13 -3.70
C PHE A 373 9.74 -7.54 -4.96
N GLY A 374 8.44 -7.32 -4.94
CA GLY A 374 7.53 -7.59 -6.05
C GLY A 374 7.18 -6.32 -6.82
N ALA A 375 6.03 -6.29 -7.44
CA ALA A 375 5.54 -5.15 -8.21
C ALA A 375 5.13 -3.99 -7.29
N GLY A 376 6.10 -3.14 -6.92
CA GLY A 376 5.89 -1.97 -6.09
C GLY A 376 5.72 -2.24 -4.58
N GLY A 377 5.92 -3.47 -4.11
CA GLY A 377 5.79 -3.87 -2.72
C GLY A 377 6.85 -4.87 -2.26
N ARG A 378 7.13 -4.88 -0.97
CA ARG A 378 8.02 -5.81 -0.30
C ARG A 378 7.40 -7.20 -0.22
N VAL A 379 8.23 -8.24 -0.34
CA VAL A 379 7.86 -9.65 -0.21
C VAL A 379 8.68 -10.27 0.92
N SER A 380 8.03 -10.88 1.91
CA SER A 380 8.69 -11.59 3.01
C SER A 380 7.73 -12.61 3.62
N ASP A 381 8.21 -13.83 3.85
CA ASP A 381 7.49 -14.88 4.60
C ASP A 381 6.03 -15.12 4.13
N GLY A 382 5.81 -15.07 2.82
CA GLY A 382 4.48 -15.22 2.23
C GLY A 382 3.59 -13.97 2.32
N ALA A 383 4.09 -12.85 2.83
CA ALA A 383 3.43 -11.55 2.80
C ALA A 383 3.89 -10.70 1.61
N TYR A 384 2.98 -9.84 1.13
CA TYR A 384 3.25 -8.78 0.17
C TYR A 384 2.57 -7.49 0.63
N GLY A 385 3.26 -6.36 0.54
CA GLY A 385 2.70 -5.06 0.86
C GLY A 385 3.71 -3.93 0.97
N TRP A 386 3.26 -2.71 1.26
CA TRP A 386 4.11 -1.55 1.43
C TRP A 386 3.51 -0.53 2.41
N GLY A 387 4.33 0.40 2.88
CA GLY A 387 3.91 1.48 3.78
C GLY A 387 3.91 2.86 3.12
N GLY A 388 3.14 3.78 3.68
CA GLY A 388 3.05 5.18 3.27
C GLY A 388 3.78 6.13 4.21
N ALA A 389 4.25 7.27 3.69
CA ALA A 389 5.08 8.22 4.44
C ALA A 389 4.39 8.86 5.66
N ALA A 390 3.07 8.73 5.80
CA ALA A 390 2.30 9.25 6.93
C ALA A 390 1.93 8.18 7.97
N GLY A 391 2.73 7.10 8.09
CA GLY A 391 2.54 6.06 9.09
C GLY A 391 1.55 4.96 8.67
N THR A 392 1.01 5.00 7.45
CA THR A 392 0.12 3.97 6.92
C THR A 392 0.88 2.74 6.44
N VAL A 393 0.27 1.55 6.50
CA VAL A 393 0.79 0.31 5.90
C VAL A 393 -0.36 -0.61 5.51
N GLY A 394 -0.21 -1.34 4.40
CA GLY A 394 -1.15 -2.37 3.97
C GLY A 394 -0.41 -3.60 3.48
N PHE A 395 -0.91 -4.80 3.79
CA PHE A 395 -0.31 -6.07 3.39
C PHE A 395 -1.33 -7.19 3.27
N VAL A 396 -0.98 -8.20 2.50
CA VAL A 396 -1.60 -9.53 2.50
C VAL A 396 -0.60 -10.57 2.97
N HIS A 397 -1.07 -11.60 3.66
CA HIS A 397 -0.28 -12.77 4.06
C HIS A 397 -0.99 -14.02 3.56
N TYR A 398 -0.50 -14.60 2.47
CA TYR A 398 -1.14 -15.70 1.77
C TYR A 398 -1.29 -16.98 2.62
N PRO A 399 -0.26 -17.42 3.40
CA PRO A 399 -0.38 -18.63 4.17
C PRO A 399 -1.52 -18.63 5.19
N SER A 400 -1.80 -17.49 5.83
CA SER A 400 -2.92 -17.37 6.79
C SER A 400 -4.18 -16.79 6.18
N LYS A 401 -4.20 -16.51 4.88
CA LYS A 401 -5.31 -15.82 4.19
C LYS A 401 -5.71 -14.51 4.88
N LEU A 402 -4.72 -13.79 5.44
CA LEU A 402 -4.92 -12.53 6.17
C LEU A 402 -4.62 -11.34 5.28
N ARG A 403 -5.45 -10.31 5.38
CA ARG A 403 -5.16 -8.96 4.91
C ARG A 403 -5.19 -7.99 6.07
N GLY A 404 -4.27 -7.02 6.08
CA GLY A 404 -4.13 -6.06 7.17
C GLY A 404 -3.75 -4.68 6.69
N GLY A 405 -4.38 -3.67 7.29
CA GLY A 405 -4.08 -2.26 7.07
C GLY A 405 -3.98 -1.50 8.37
N LEU A 406 -3.04 -0.55 8.46
CA LEU A 406 -2.94 0.44 9.52
C LEU A 406 -3.03 1.83 8.91
N TYR A 407 -3.89 2.68 9.46
CA TYR A 407 -4.15 4.03 8.96
C TYR A 407 -4.01 5.05 10.08
N THR A 408 -3.18 6.04 9.83
CA THR A 408 -2.92 7.19 10.69
C THR A 408 -2.27 8.29 9.83
N GLN A 409 -2.07 9.50 10.36
CA GLN A 409 -1.51 10.61 9.60
C GLN A 409 -0.47 11.37 10.42
N TYR A 410 0.79 10.92 10.36
CA TYR A 410 1.95 11.62 10.94
C TYR A 410 3.19 11.47 10.04
N MET A 411 4.03 12.47 9.99
CA MET A 411 5.28 12.47 9.22
C MET A 411 6.45 13.02 10.06
N PRO A 412 7.67 12.51 9.87
CA PRO A 412 8.00 11.36 9.02
C PRO A 412 7.55 10.05 9.66
N ALA A 413 7.34 9.00 8.85
CA ALA A 413 6.89 7.68 9.34
C ALA A 413 7.86 7.07 10.36
N GLU A 414 9.13 7.42 10.29
CA GLU A 414 10.20 7.00 11.19
C GLU A 414 10.11 7.63 12.60
N ALA A 415 9.25 8.64 12.81
CA ALA A 415 9.03 9.24 14.13
C ALA A 415 8.53 8.20 15.15
N TYR A 416 7.81 7.19 14.67
CA TYR A 416 7.36 6.07 15.49
C TYR A 416 7.57 4.74 14.79
N PRO A 417 7.90 3.64 15.52
CA PRO A 417 8.20 2.34 14.93
C PRO A 417 6.97 1.57 14.42
N ILE A 418 5.76 2.08 14.69
CA ILE A 418 4.50 1.34 14.51
C ILE A 418 4.27 0.86 13.08
N GLN A 419 4.59 1.68 12.07
CA GLN A 419 4.38 1.30 10.67
C GLN A 419 5.13 0.01 10.31
N ARG A 420 6.41 -0.07 10.70
CA ARG A 420 7.27 -1.24 10.42
C ARG A 420 6.91 -2.43 11.30
N GLY A 421 6.55 -2.17 12.56
CA GLY A 421 6.23 -3.21 13.54
C GLY A 421 4.79 -3.74 13.46
N PHE A 422 3.90 -3.07 12.72
CA PHE A 422 2.49 -3.47 12.68
C PHE A 422 2.25 -4.90 12.19
N PRO A 423 2.87 -5.37 11.08
CA PRO A 423 2.69 -6.75 10.66
C PRO A 423 3.11 -7.77 11.73
N GLU A 424 4.19 -7.51 12.47
CA GLU A 424 4.64 -8.40 13.57
C GLU A 424 3.65 -8.43 14.73
N ILE A 425 3.04 -7.29 15.07
CA ILE A 425 2.00 -7.19 16.11
C ILE A 425 0.78 -8.01 15.71
N VAL A 426 0.35 -7.89 14.46
CA VAL A 426 -0.78 -8.66 13.90
C VAL A 426 -0.47 -10.17 13.91
N MET A 427 0.71 -10.57 13.45
CA MET A 427 1.12 -11.97 13.43
C MET A 427 1.26 -12.57 14.84
N LYS A 428 1.63 -11.77 15.84
CA LYS A 428 1.66 -12.21 17.25
C LYS A 428 0.27 -12.56 17.77
N ASP A 429 -0.73 -11.70 17.54
CA ASP A 429 -2.10 -11.97 17.95
C ASP A 429 -2.67 -13.17 17.19
N LEU A 430 -2.40 -13.26 15.87
CA LEU A 430 -2.80 -14.40 15.06
C LEU A 430 -2.23 -15.72 15.59
N ALA A 431 -0.94 -15.77 15.94
CA ALA A 431 -0.29 -16.96 16.47
C ALA A 431 -0.88 -17.39 17.82
N ALA A 432 -1.21 -16.44 18.68
CA ALA A 432 -1.87 -16.69 19.97
C ALA A 432 -3.26 -17.31 19.75
N HIS A 433 -4.05 -16.76 18.81
CA HIS A 433 -5.37 -17.28 18.47
C HIS A 433 -5.31 -18.71 17.90
N MET A 434 -4.40 -18.97 16.96
CA MET A 434 -4.19 -20.31 16.40
C MET A 434 -3.66 -21.33 17.42
N GLY A 435 -2.88 -20.89 18.40
CA GLY A 435 -2.37 -21.71 19.49
C GLY A 435 -3.48 -22.16 20.44
N MET A 436 -4.44 -21.29 20.75
CA MET A 436 -5.61 -21.60 21.56
C MET A 436 -6.54 -22.63 20.89
N HIS A 437 -6.72 -22.59 19.58
CA HIS A 437 -7.52 -23.57 18.84
C HIS A 437 -6.87 -24.97 18.74
N LYS A 438 -5.55 -25.10 18.93
CA LYS A 438 -4.85 -26.39 18.97
C LYS A 438 -4.88 -27.06 20.35
N ALA A 439 -5.18 -26.27 21.40
CA ALA A 439 -5.23 -26.74 22.79
C ALA A 439 -6.64 -27.06 23.30
N ALA A 440 -7.67 -26.75 22.53
CA ALA A 440 -9.09 -27.08 22.77
C ALA A 440 -9.55 -28.26 21.87
#